data_a19da8f0052af94e8f7930d75936ab72
#
_entry.id   a19da8f0052af94e8f7930d75936ab72
#
_cell.length_a   1.000
_cell.length_b   1.000
_cell.length_c   1.000
_cell.angle_alpha   90.00
_cell.angle_beta   90.00
_cell.angle_gamma   90.00
#
_symmetry.space_group_name_H-M   'P 1'
#
loop_
_entity.id
_entity.type
_entity.pdbx_description
1 polymer ?
#
loop_
_entity_poly.entity_id
_entity_poly.type
_entity_poly.pdbx_seq_one_letter_code
_entity_poly.pdbx_strand_id
1 'polypeptide(L)'
;FCLSRGLGDVYKRQIINAHSKIHHCAICHNLTQNDICTICANPRRDASVICVVEDPRVVMTIERAHEFQGVYHVLHGVISPMNGIGPEQLTIKSLVERVAKGNVKEVIMATNPTIEGDTTAMYIGKLLKPFDVKVTRLAYGIPVGADIEFADDVTLARALEGRREL
;
A
#
# COMPACT_ATOMS: atom_id res chain seq x y z
N PHE A 1 -15.71 -6.09 -43.89
CA PHE A 1 -15.46 -4.80 -43.18
C PHE A 1 -16.43 -4.49 -42.03
N CYS A 2 -17.45 -5.32 -41.79
CA CYS A 2 -18.46 -5.08 -40.75
C CYS A 2 -18.16 -5.73 -39.39
N LEU A 3 -17.21 -6.67 -39.30
CA LEU A 3 -16.86 -7.40 -38.08
C LEU A 3 -15.96 -6.59 -37.09
N SER A 4 -15.22 -5.60 -37.57
CA SER A 4 -14.32 -4.81 -36.72
C SER A 4 -15.03 -3.73 -35.87
N ARG A 5 -16.18 -3.24 -36.32
CA ARG A 5 -16.98 -2.23 -35.57
C ARG A 5 -17.63 -2.82 -34.33
N GLY A 6 -18.14 -4.06 -34.41
CA GLY A 6 -18.80 -4.72 -33.28
C GLY A 6 -17.84 -5.06 -32.14
N LEU A 7 -16.57 -5.44 -32.45
CA LEU A 7 -15.57 -5.76 -31.47
C LEU A 7 -15.15 -4.50 -30.68
N GLY A 8 -14.95 -3.38 -31.38
CA GLY A 8 -14.62 -2.09 -30.75
C GLY A 8 -15.70 -1.59 -29.78
N ASP A 9 -16.98 -1.77 -30.14
CA ASP A 9 -18.10 -1.38 -29.27
C ASP A 9 -18.22 -2.27 -28.03
N VAL A 10 -17.91 -3.57 -28.14
CA VAL A 10 -17.88 -4.50 -27.00
C VAL A 10 -16.78 -4.10 -26.01
N TYR A 11 -15.56 -3.85 -26.49
CA TYR A 11 -14.46 -3.41 -25.62
C TYR A 11 -14.75 -2.05 -24.98
N LYS A 12 -15.29 -1.10 -25.73
CA LYS A 12 -15.68 0.21 -25.19
C LYS A 12 -16.72 0.07 -24.07
N ARG A 13 -17.73 -0.75 -24.23
CA ARG A 13 -18.74 -1.02 -23.18
C ARG A 13 -18.12 -1.70 -21.97
N GLN A 14 -17.19 -2.65 -22.15
CA GLN A 14 -16.51 -3.32 -21.07
C GLN A 14 -15.66 -2.34 -20.25
N ILE A 15 -14.91 -1.43 -20.89
CA ILE A 15 -14.13 -0.41 -20.23
C ILE A 15 -15.02 0.57 -19.44
N ILE A 16 -16.10 1.05 -20.07
CA ILE A 16 -17.06 1.95 -19.40
C ILE A 16 -17.72 1.26 -18.21
N ASN A 17 -18.15 0.01 -18.36
CA ASN A 17 -18.76 -0.76 -17.28
C ASN A 17 -17.76 -1.05 -16.14
N ALA A 18 -16.49 -1.34 -16.46
CA ALA A 18 -15.45 -1.51 -15.46
C ALA A 18 -15.24 -0.22 -14.67
N HIS A 19 -15.10 0.91 -15.36
CA HIS A 19 -14.92 2.21 -14.74
C HIS A 19 -16.08 2.64 -13.84
N SER A 20 -17.32 2.32 -14.24
CA SER A 20 -18.52 2.68 -13.46
C SER A 20 -18.77 1.78 -12.25
N LYS A 21 -18.20 0.55 -12.23
CA LYS A 21 -18.39 -0.42 -11.14
C LYS A 21 -17.28 -0.45 -10.12
N ILE A 22 -16.09 0.04 -10.49
CA ILE A 22 -14.93 0.03 -9.59
C ILE A 22 -14.87 1.33 -8.80
N HIS A 23 -14.83 1.21 -7.49
CA HIS A 23 -14.68 2.33 -6.56
C HIS A 23 -13.72 1.95 -5.41
N HIS A 24 -13.49 2.88 -4.52
CA HIS A 24 -12.60 2.65 -3.38
C HIS A 24 -13.36 2.00 -2.23
N CYS A 25 -12.76 1.00 -1.61
CA CYS A 25 -13.27 0.38 -0.38
C CYS A 25 -13.43 1.43 0.73
N ALA A 26 -14.57 1.46 1.38
CA ALA A 26 -14.87 2.41 2.44
C ALA A 26 -13.91 2.33 3.66
N ILE A 27 -13.19 1.19 3.83
CA ILE A 27 -12.29 0.98 4.98
C ILE A 27 -10.83 1.21 4.60
N CYS A 28 -10.35 0.59 3.52
CA CYS A 28 -8.92 0.53 3.20
C CYS A 28 -8.54 1.31 1.93
N HIS A 29 -9.51 1.89 1.23
CA HIS A 29 -9.33 2.60 -0.04
C HIS A 29 -8.75 1.76 -1.18
N ASN A 30 -8.71 0.43 -1.06
CA ASN A 30 -8.37 -0.45 -2.18
C ASN A 30 -9.49 -0.45 -3.24
N LEU A 31 -9.16 -0.77 -4.48
CA LEU A 31 -10.14 -0.88 -5.56
C LEU A 31 -11.05 -2.09 -5.34
N THR A 32 -12.37 -1.89 -5.50
CA THR A 32 -13.40 -2.93 -5.30
C THR A 32 -14.65 -2.60 -6.09
N GLN A 33 -15.50 -3.61 -6.29
CA GLN A 33 -16.85 -3.45 -6.84
C GLN A 33 -17.94 -3.44 -5.76
N ASN A 34 -17.57 -3.71 -4.52
CA ASN A 34 -18.45 -3.73 -3.35
C ASN A 34 -18.07 -2.60 -2.40
N ASP A 35 -18.96 -2.16 -1.53
CA ASP A 35 -18.67 -1.12 -0.53
C ASP A 35 -17.43 -1.46 0.32
N ILE A 36 -17.25 -2.74 0.65
CA ILE A 36 -16.10 -3.27 1.37
C ILE A 36 -15.40 -4.32 0.52
N CYS A 37 -14.08 -4.22 0.36
CA CYS A 37 -13.30 -5.18 -0.41
C CYS A 37 -13.25 -6.56 0.28
N THR A 38 -12.93 -7.59 -0.48
CA THR A 38 -12.85 -8.99 -0.01
C THR A 38 -11.86 -9.17 1.13
N ILE A 39 -10.80 -8.39 1.19
CA ILE A 39 -9.79 -8.45 2.26
C ILE A 39 -10.36 -7.89 3.57
N CYS A 40 -10.99 -6.70 3.52
CA CYS A 40 -11.59 -6.09 4.70
C CYS A 40 -12.84 -6.82 5.22
N ALA A 41 -13.55 -7.51 4.33
CA ALA A 41 -14.73 -8.31 4.67
C ALA A 41 -14.37 -9.69 5.24
N ASN A 42 -13.11 -10.14 5.13
CA ASN A 42 -12.69 -11.47 5.56
C ASN A 42 -12.43 -11.50 7.08
N PRO A 43 -13.24 -12.23 7.88
CA PRO A 43 -13.09 -12.29 9.33
C PRO A 43 -11.84 -13.05 9.81
N ARG A 44 -11.15 -13.76 8.90
CA ARG A 44 -9.91 -14.48 9.24
C ARG A 44 -8.67 -13.56 9.22
N ARG A 45 -8.82 -12.32 8.76
CA ARG A 45 -7.72 -11.35 8.72
C ARG A 45 -7.54 -10.67 10.07
N ASP A 46 -6.30 -10.48 10.45
CA ASP A 46 -5.96 -9.74 11.66
C ASP A 46 -6.10 -8.24 11.44
N ALA A 47 -7.20 -7.68 11.90
CA ALA A 47 -7.48 -6.26 11.80
C ALA A 47 -6.58 -5.39 12.71
N SER A 48 -5.81 -6.00 13.61
CA SER A 48 -4.88 -5.28 14.50
C SER A 48 -3.57 -4.90 13.79
N VAL A 49 -3.28 -5.46 12.62
CA VAL A 49 -2.08 -5.18 11.81
C VAL A 49 -2.50 -4.56 10.48
N ILE A 50 -2.06 -3.33 10.24
CA ILE A 50 -2.36 -2.59 9.01
C ILE A 50 -1.10 -2.42 8.18
N CYS A 51 -1.10 -2.89 6.94
CA CYS A 51 -0.06 -2.63 5.96
C CYS A 51 -0.46 -1.42 5.09
N VAL A 52 0.32 -0.34 5.17
CA VAL A 52 0.09 0.90 4.43
C VAL A 52 0.89 0.89 3.15
N VAL A 53 0.22 1.03 2.02
CA VAL A 53 0.80 1.00 0.67
C VAL A 53 0.45 2.26 -0.12
N GLU A 54 1.27 2.60 -1.09
CA GLU A 54 1.04 3.77 -1.96
C GLU A 54 -0.06 3.54 -2.99
N ASP A 55 -0.13 2.32 -3.56
CA ASP A 55 -0.92 2.00 -4.74
C ASP A 55 -1.64 0.65 -4.55
N PRO A 56 -2.89 0.50 -5.05
CA PRO A 56 -3.63 -0.77 -5.00
C PRO A 56 -2.89 -1.96 -5.61
N ARG A 57 -2.00 -1.73 -6.59
CA ARG A 57 -1.20 -2.79 -7.22
C ARG A 57 -0.24 -3.47 -6.25
N VAL A 58 0.28 -2.71 -5.28
CA VAL A 58 1.16 -3.25 -4.22
C VAL A 58 0.40 -4.24 -3.35
N VAL A 59 -0.89 -3.99 -3.05
CA VAL A 59 -1.75 -4.94 -2.34
C VAL A 59 -1.77 -6.29 -3.05
N MET A 60 -2.00 -6.28 -4.36
CA MET A 60 -2.02 -7.54 -5.14
C MET A 60 -0.68 -8.26 -5.13
N THR A 61 0.43 -7.52 -5.08
CA THR A 61 1.77 -8.09 -5.03
C THR A 61 2.04 -8.77 -3.69
N ILE A 62 1.69 -8.12 -2.58
CA ILE A 62 1.84 -8.70 -1.24
C ILE A 62 0.91 -9.90 -1.06
N GLU A 63 -0.33 -9.84 -1.55
CA GLU A 63 -1.28 -10.94 -1.47
C GLU A 63 -0.82 -12.20 -2.24
N ARG A 64 -0.07 -12.05 -3.34
CA ARG A 64 0.51 -13.19 -4.07
C ARG A 64 1.53 -13.98 -3.25
N ALA A 65 2.20 -13.35 -2.30
CA ALA A 65 3.15 -14.03 -1.41
C ALA A 65 2.44 -14.93 -0.39
N HIS A 66 1.14 -14.70 -0.11
CA HIS A 66 0.32 -15.42 0.87
C HIS A 66 0.86 -15.45 2.31
N GLU A 67 1.83 -14.59 2.63
CA GLU A 67 2.49 -14.53 3.94
C GLU A 67 1.86 -13.51 4.90
N PHE A 68 1.16 -12.49 4.35
CA PHE A 68 0.58 -11.43 5.14
C PHE A 68 -0.89 -11.74 5.50
N GLN A 69 -1.19 -11.77 6.78
CA GLN A 69 -2.52 -12.08 7.31
C GLN A 69 -3.27 -10.84 7.84
N GLY A 70 -2.66 -9.67 7.82
CA GLY A 70 -3.28 -8.42 8.25
C GLY A 70 -4.22 -7.80 7.20
N VAL A 71 -4.56 -6.54 7.43
CA VAL A 71 -5.38 -5.72 6.52
C VAL A 71 -4.55 -4.59 5.91
N TYR A 72 -5.08 -3.94 4.88
CA TYR A 72 -4.36 -2.90 4.16
C TYR A 72 -4.96 -1.51 4.37
N HIS A 73 -4.18 -0.50 4.01
CA HIS A 73 -4.61 0.87 3.78
C HIS A 73 -3.85 1.46 2.60
N VAL A 74 -4.57 1.92 1.59
CA VAL A 74 -3.99 2.44 0.35
C VAL A 74 -4.00 3.96 0.40
N LEU A 75 -2.83 4.59 0.24
CA LEU A 75 -2.66 6.04 0.31
C LEU A 75 -3.05 6.77 -0.99
N HIS A 76 -3.00 6.09 -2.14
CA HIS A 76 -3.15 6.64 -3.48
C HIS A 76 -2.07 7.65 -3.86
N GLY A 77 -0.87 7.47 -3.36
CA GLY A 77 0.31 8.28 -3.66
C GLY A 77 1.25 8.44 -2.48
N VAL A 78 2.17 9.38 -2.63
CA VAL A 78 3.16 9.80 -1.63
C VAL A 78 3.18 11.31 -1.52
N ILE A 79 3.63 11.83 -0.39
CA ILE A 79 3.87 13.27 -0.22
C ILE A 79 5.02 13.67 -1.13
N SER A 80 4.74 14.52 -2.11
CA SER A 80 5.71 15.01 -3.08
C SER A 80 5.50 16.52 -3.31
N PRO A 81 6.21 17.37 -2.57
CA PRO A 81 6.09 18.83 -2.72
C PRO A 81 6.43 19.30 -4.12
N MET A 82 7.36 18.62 -4.80
CA MET A 82 7.75 18.98 -6.18
C MET A 82 6.62 18.73 -7.18
N ASN A 83 5.75 17.74 -6.91
CA ASN A 83 4.58 17.42 -7.73
C ASN A 83 3.31 18.10 -7.18
N GLY A 84 3.41 18.95 -6.16
CA GLY A 84 2.27 19.62 -5.52
C GLY A 84 1.34 18.69 -4.74
N ILE A 85 1.83 17.48 -4.38
CA ILE A 85 1.03 16.51 -3.63
C ILE A 85 1.30 16.67 -2.13
N GLY A 86 0.31 17.24 -1.45
CA GLY A 86 0.31 17.39 0.01
C GLY A 86 -0.37 16.20 0.73
N PRO A 87 -0.23 16.13 2.05
CA PRO A 87 -0.84 15.06 2.86
C PRO A 87 -2.37 15.05 2.81
N GLU A 88 -3.00 16.19 2.49
CA GLU A 88 -4.46 16.33 2.41
C GLU A 88 -5.06 15.66 1.16
N GLN A 89 -4.23 15.46 0.13
CA GLN A 89 -4.64 14.78 -1.12
C GLN A 89 -4.57 13.26 -1.00
N LEU A 90 -3.96 12.76 0.08
CA LEU A 90 -3.79 11.35 0.38
C LEU A 90 -4.81 10.89 1.44
N THR A 91 -5.03 9.60 1.52
CA THR A 91 -5.95 9.00 2.51
C THR A 91 -5.37 8.91 3.93
N ILE A 92 -4.34 9.71 4.25
CA ILE A 92 -3.64 9.70 5.54
C ILE A 92 -4.59 10.02 6.70
N LYS A 93 -5.50 10.99 6.52
CA LYS A 93 -6.50 11.32 7.55
C LYS A 93 -7.37 10.13 7.92
N SER A 94 -7.84 9.39 6.92
CA SER A 94 -8.65 8.18 7.11
C SER A 94 -7.86 7.07 7.84
N LEU A 95 -6.55 6.95 7.58
CA LEU A 95 -5.67 6.03 8.33
C LEU A 95 -5.61 6.41 9.81
N VAL A 96 -5.37 7.68 10.13
CA VAL A 96 -5.31 8.17 11.51
C VAL A 96 -6.63 7.96 12.24
N GLU A 97 -7.76 8.27 11.60
CA GLU A 97 -9.10 8.02 12.16
C GLU A 97 -9.36 6.53 12.43
N ARG A 98 -8.86 5.66 11.54
CA ARG A 98 -8.96 4.21 11.70
C ARG A 98 -8.13 3.71 12.88
N VAL A 99 -6.92 4.22 13.06
CA VAL A 99 -6.06 3.89 14.21
C VAL A 99 -6.65 4.44 15.51
N ALA A 100 -7.17 5.66 15.50
CA ALA A 100 -7.79 6.29 16.67
C ALA A 100 -9.03 5.54 17.21
N LYS A 101 -9.75 4.80 16.37
CA LYS A 101 -10.88 3.94 16.80
C LYS A 101 -10.48 2.77 17.69
N GLY A 102 -9.16 2.52 17.85
CA GLY A 102 -8.61 1.48 18.70
C GLY A 102 -8.49 0.12 18.02
N ASN A 103 -7.84 -0.83 18.71
CA ASN A 103 -7.55 -2.21 18.29
C ASN A 103 -6.40 -2.37 17.27
N VAL A 104 -5.74 -1.32 16.81
CA VAL A 104 -4.57 -1.43 15.95
C VAL A 104 -3.31 -1.53 16.82
N LYS A 105 -2.55 -2.60 16.66
CA LYS A 105 -1.30 -2.87 17.38
C LYS A 105 -0.08 -2.48 16.56
N GLU A 106 -0.14 -2.69 15.25
CA GLU A 106 0.99 -2.43 14.37
C GLU A 106 0.54 -1.81 13.05
N VAL A 107 1.28 -0.82 12.60
CA VAL A 107 1.18 -0.21 11.26
C VAL A 107 2.50 -0.42 10.53
N ILE A 108 2.46 -1.22 9.47
CA ILE A 108 3.61 -1.54 8.64
C ILE A 108 3.63 -0.57 7.46
N MET A 109 4.66 0.24 7.35
CA MET A 109 4.85 1.14 6.22
C MET A 109 5.49 0.38 5.05
N ALA A 110 4.73 0.15 4.00
CA ALA A 110 5.13 -0.52 2.77
C ALA A 110 5.13 0.44 1.57
N THR A 111 5.56 1.68 1.81
CA THR A 111 5.84 2.66 0.75
C THR A 111 7.14 2.30 0.05
N ASN A 112 7.28 2.70 -1.22
CA ASN A 112 8.49 2.43 -2.00
C ASN A 112 9.73 3.04 -1.33
N PRO A 113 10.92 2.47 -1.54
CA PRO A 113 12.19 2.95 -0.99
C PRO A 113 12.71 4.18 -1.76
N THR A 114 11.86 5.19 -1.93
CA THR A 114 12.17 6.49 -2.52
C THR A 114 12.22 7.56 -1.44
N ILE A 115 12.81 8.71 -1.75
CA ILE A 115 12.86 9.85 -0.82
C ILE A 115 11.46 10.28 -0.40
N GLU A 116 10.51 10.34 -1.34
CA GLU A 116 9.12 10.68 -1.08
C GLU A 116 8.42 9.60 -0.25
N GLY A 117 8.67 8.31 -0.55
CA GLY A 117 8.12 7.19 0.22
C GLY A 117 8.64 7.15 1.66
N ASP A 118 9.94 7.42 1.86
CA ASP A 118 10.56 7.55 3.19
C ASP A 118 9.98 8.73 3.96
N THR A 119 9.90 9.90 3.32
CA THR A 119 9.31 11.11 3.90
C THR A 119 7.86 10.88 4.33
N THR A 120 7.07 10.23 3.47
CA THR A 120 5.67 9.89 3.75
C THR A 120 5.56 8.95 4.95
N ALA A 121 6.41 7.92 5.01
CA ALA A 121 6.45 6.98 6.13
C ALA A 121 6.81 7.67 7.45
N MET A 122 7.82 8.54 7.43
CA MET A 122 8.22 9.32 8.61
C MET A 122 7.13 10.30 9.06
N TYR A 123 6.43 10.94 8.13
CA TYR A 123 5.31 11.83 8.42
C TYR A 123 4.17 11.07 9.10
N ILE A 124 3.74 9.95 8.53
CA ILE A 124 2.70 9.10 9.12
C ILE A 124 3.13 8.58 10.48
N GLY A 125 4.38 8.13 10.64
CA GLY A 125 4.93 7.68 11.91
C GLY A 125 4.85 8.75 13.01
N LYS A 126 5.11 10.02 12.68
CA LYS A 126 4.96 11.14 13.61
C LYS A 126 3.49 11.37 14.00
N LEU A 127 2.56 11.27 13.04
CA LEU A 127 1.12 11.42 13.30
C LEU A 127 0.57 10.28 14.17
N LEU A 128 1.09 9.07 14.03
CA LEU A 128 0.64 7.91 14.79
C LEU A 128 1.27 7.77 16.17
N LYS A 129 2.34 8.51 16.46
CA LYS A 129 3.05 8.47 17.75
C LYS A 129 2.15 8.66 18.99
N PRO A 130 1.12 9.55 18.99
CA PRO A 130 0.24 9.73 20.14
C PRO A 130 -0.67 8.53 20.46
N PHE A 131 -0.85 7.59 19.54
CA PHE A 131 -1.79 6.47 19.65
C PHE A 131 -1.18 5.18 20.23
N ASP A 132 0.10 5.21 20.64
CA ASP A 132 0.84 4.06 21.20
C ASP A 132 0.79 2.82 20.28
N VAL A 133 0.81 3.03 18.98
CA VAL A 133 0.83 1.98 17.94
C VAL A 133 2.25 1.78 17.47
N LYS A 134 2.66 0.51 17.37
CA LYS A 134 3.96 0.16 16.79
C LYS A 134 3.97 0.48 15.31
N VAL A 135 4.84 1.41 14.88
CA VAL A 135 5.03 1.73 13.45
C VAL A 135 6.32 1.07 13.00
N THR A 136 6.21 0.18 12.01
CA THR A 136 7.34 -0.54 11.41
C THR A 136 7.44 -0.21 9.93
N ARG A 137 8.57 -0.54 9.32
CA ARG A 137 8.80 -0.41 7.89
C ARG A 137 9.28 -1.74 7.32
N LEU A 138 8.94 -2.02 6.06
CA LEU A 138 9.52 -3.17 5.36
C LEU A 138 11.04 -3.05 5.35
N ALA A 139 11.70 -4.16 5.62
CA ALA A 139 13.16 -4.23 5.60
C ALA A 139 13.68 -3.94 4.19
N TYR A 140 14.78 -3.20 4.11
CA TYR A 140 15.56 -3.04 2.90
C TYR A 140 16.65 -4.11 2.88
N GLY A 141 16.96 -4.65 1.71
CA GLY A 141 17.99 -5.66 1.64
C GLY A 141 18.30 -6.13 0.23
N ILE A 142 19.28 -7.00 0.14
CA ILE A 142 19.66 -7.66 -1.09
C ILE A 142 18.55 -8.64 -1.47
N PRO A 143 18.07 -8.63 -2.72
CA PRO A 143 17.05 -9.58 -3.16
C PRO A 143 17.53 -11.03 -3.04
N VAL A 144 16.63 -11.93 -2.63
CA VAL A 144 16.96 -13.35 -2.53
C VAL A 144 17.36 -13.91 -3.92
N GLY A 145 18.53 -14.55 -3.98
CA GLY A 145 19.07 -15.08 -5.23
C GLY A 145 19.90 -14.07 -6.04
N ALA A 146 20.07 -12.84 -5.56
CA ALA A 146 20.99 -11.89 -6.17
C ALA A 146 22.40 -12.03 -5.55
N ASP A 147 23.42 -11.88 -6.38
CA ASP A 147 24.81 -11.84 -5.92
C ASP A 147 25.11 -10.47 -5.31
N ILE A 148 25.79 -10.47 -4.15
CA ILE A 148 26.15 -9.24 -3.42
C ILE A 148 27.07 -8.34 -4.27
N GLU A 149 27.86 -8.93 -5.15
CA GLU A 149 28.81 -8.25 -6.06
C GLU A 149 28.10 -7.24 -7.00
N PHE A 150 26.83 -7.49 -7.33
CA PHE A 150 26.06 -6.62 -8.24
C PHE A 150 25.15 -5.64 -7.52
N ALA A 151 25.15 -5.62 -6.17
CA ALA A 151 24.36 -4.68 -5.41
C ALA A 151 25.00 -3.29 -5.42
N ASP A 152 24.18 -2.24 -5.57
CA ASP A 152 24.65 -0.86 -5.49
C ASP A 152 25.00 -0.47 -4.03
N ASP A 153 25.81 0.58 -3.87
CA ASP A 153 26.32 1.04 -2.58
C ASP A 153 25.20 1.39 -1.60
N VAL A 154 24.08 1.96 -2.08
CA VAL A 154 22.95 2.37 -1.25
C VAL A 154 22.22 1.15 -0.71
N THR A 155 22.00 0.16 -1.59
CA THR A 155 21.36 -1.13 -1.21
C THR A 155 22.20 -1.87 -0.19
N LEU A 156 23.54 -1.92 -0.39
CA LEU A 156 24.47 -2.54 0.56
C LEU A 156 24.49 -1.82 1.92
N ALA A 157 24.54 -0.49 1.93
CA ALA A 157 24.51 0.29 3.16
C ALA A 157 23.23 0.01 3.96
N ARG A 158 22.07 0.03 3.31
CA ARG A 158 20.78 -0.26 3.95
C ARG A 158 20.65 -1.71 4.42
N ALA A 159 21.20 -2.68 3.68
CA ALA A 159 21.24 -4.07 4.09
C ALA A 159 22.11 -4.27 5.36
N LEU A 160 23.24 -3.57 5.44
CA LEU A 160 24.11 -3.58 6.63
C LEU A 160 23.46 -2.92 7.85
N GLU A 161 22.73 -1.82 7.65
CA GLU A 161 21.96 -1.17 8.71
C GLU A 161 20.85 -2.07 9.25
N GLY A 162 20.14 -2.75 8.34
CA GLY A 162 19.01 -3.65 8.64
C GLY A 162 19.41 -5.07 9.02
N ARG A 163 20.72 -5.39 9.23
CA ARG A 163 21.18 -6.74 9.58
C ARG A 163 20.54 -7.25 10.85
N ARG A 164 20.26 -8.54 10.89
CA ARG A 164 19.66 -9.23 12.05
C ARG A 164 20.64 -10.23 12.63
N GLU A 165 20.50 -10.51 13.92
CA GLU A 165 21.14 -11.65 14.55
C GLU A 165 20.55 -12.96 14.00
N LEU A 166 21.42 -13.99 13.86
CA LEU A 166 21.04 -15.32 13.38
C LEU A 166 20.54 -16.20 14.52
#